data_c81f672fc2ca82034b3ac63e02aac563
#
_entry.id   c81f672fc2ca82034b3ac63e02aac563
#
_cell.length_a   1.000
_cell.length_b   1.000
_cell.length_c   1.000
_cell.angle_alpha   90.00
_cell.angle_beta   90.00
_cell.angle_gamma   90.00
#
_symmetry.space_group_name_H-M   'P 1'
#
loop_
_entity.id
_entity.type
_entity.pdbx_description
1 polymer ?
#
loop_
_entity_poly.entity_id
_entity_poly.type
_entity_poly.pdbx_seq_one_letter_code
_entity_poly.pdbx_strand_id
1 'polypeptide(L)'
;MRQKKSEPGKYEIIAGERRWLAAQKAGLHEIPAIILDLSDAESLEVAIVENIQRDDLNCIEEARGYKRLFEEFKYDHESISRLMSKSRSHISNSLRLLTLPNDVISMLEEGSLTTGQARPLIGLANASSIAEEVVSKNYSARKVEYLVKVQKGIQNNHPRVDANIIKAQEHIEKKLGLKVNINNKKNNSGKIIIEYKDLEQFEFLSNLLTKR
;
A
#
# COMPACT_ATOMS: atom_id res chain seq x y z
N MET A 1 -32.12 14.38 0.22
CA MET A 1 -33.06 14.48 1.35
C MET A 1 -34.06 13.33 1.31
N ARG A 2 -34.61 12.91 2.45
CA ARG A 2 -35.76 11.99 2.51
C ARG A 2 -36.87 12.61 3.37
N GLN A 3 -38.11 12.18 3.13
CA GLN A 3 -39.22 12.61 3.97
C GLN A 3 -39.15 11.91 5.33
N LYS A 4 -39.33 12.66 6.43
CA LYS A 4 -39.41 12.08 7.77
C LYS A 4 -40.71 11.30 7.93
N LYS A 5 -40.62 10.00 8.25
CA LYS A 5 -41.80 9.14 8.45
C LYS A 5 -42.67 9.55 9.65
N SER A 6 -42.04 10.14 10.67
CA SER A 6 -42.71 10.59 11.91
C SER A 6 -43.37 11.96 11.78
N GLU A 7 -43.03 12.79 10.79
CA GLU A 7 -43.47 14.16 10.67
C GLU A 7 -43.75 14.53 9.20
N PRO A 8 -44.99 14.35 8.70
CA PRO A 8 -45.35 14.69 7.33
C PRO A 8 -45.02 16.15 7.01
N GLY A 9 -44.38 16.38 5.88
CA GLY A 9 -43.93 17.72 5.42
C GLY A 9 -42.56 18.15 5.91
N LYS A 10 -41.89 17.36 6.78
CA LYS A 10 -40.48 17.60 7.15
C LYS A 10 -39.56 16.64 6.42
N TYR A 11 -38.35 17.12 6.12
CA TYR A 11 -37.34 16.39 5.40
C TYR A 11 -36.06 16.28 6.26
N GLU A 12 -35.39 15.16 6.14
CA GLU A 12 -34.09 14.90 6.73
C GLU A 12 -33.01 15.04 5.65
N ILE A 13 -31.95 15.76 5.96
CA ILE A 13 -30.82 15.91 5.06
C ILE A 13 -29.95 14.67 5.22
N ILE A 14 -29.79 13.88 4.14
CA ILE A 14 -28.92 12.71 4.10
C ILE A 14 -27.51 13.11 3.65
N ALA A 15 -27.44 14.02 2.68
CA ALA A 15 -26.20 14.51 2.08
C ALA A 15 -26.34 16.00 1.72
N GLY A 16 -25.21 16.74 1.75
CA GLY A 16 -25.16 18.14 1.36
C GLY A 16 -25.46 19.13 2.48
N GLU A 17 -25.28 18.77 3.77
CA GLU A 17 -25.47 19.65 4.93
C GLU A 17 -24.67 20.96 4.82
N ARG A 18 -23.40 20.89 4.37
CA ARG A 18 -22.56 22.08 4.17
C ARG A 18 -23.16 23.06 3.15
N ARG A 19 -23.79 22.55 2.07
CA ARG A 19 -24.47 23.37 1.06
C ARG A 19 -25.71 24.03 1.63
N TRP A 20 -26.47 23.29 2.44
CA TRP A 20 -27.64 23.83 3.12
C TRP A 20 -27.26 24.96 4.10
N LEU A 21 -26.23 24.73 4.94
CA LEU A 21 -25.69 25.75 5.85
C LEU A 21 -25.16 26.99 5.11
N ALA A 22 -24.47 26.78 3.99
CA ALA A 22 -23.99 27.87 3.16
C ALA A 22 -25.15 28.71 2.57
N ALA A 23 -26.20 28.04 2.11
CA ALA A 23 -27.42 28.71 1.62
C ALA A 23 -28.11 29.55 2.71
N GLN A 24 -28.20 29.00 3.93
CA GLN A 24 -28.72 29.77 5.09
C GLN A 24 -27.89 31.03 5.37
N LYS A 25 -26.55 30.90 5.39
CA LYS A 25 -25.64 32.04 5.59
C LYS A 25 -25.72 33.07 4.47
N ALA A 26 -26.02 32.62 3.26
CA ALA A 26 -26.24 33.50 2.11
C ALA A 26 -27.65 34.13 2.05
N GLY A 27 -28.53 33.82 3.01
CA GLY A 27 -29.90 34.35 3.05
C GLY A 27 -30.82 33.77 1.97
N LEU A 28 -30.48 32.61 1.39
CA LEU A 28 -31.33 31.95 0.40
C LEU A 28 -32.50 31.26 1.10
N HIS A 29 -33.73 31.60 0.71
CA HIS A 29 -34.96 31.00 1.27
C HIS A 29 -35.31 29.67 0.62
N GLU A 30 -34.83 29.40 -0.59
CA GLU A 30 -35.11 28.19 -1.36
C GLU A 30 -33.82 27.64 -1.97
N ILE A 31 -33.66 26.32 -1.94
CA ILE A 31 -32.55 25.60 -2.60
C ILE A 31 -33.11 24.36 -3.32
N PRO A 32 -32.59 24.02 -4.50
CA PRO A 32 -32.98 22.80 -5.18
C PRO A 32 -32.51 21.56 -4.37
N ALA A 33 -33.42 20.61 -4.16
CA ALA A 33 -33.13 19.38 -3.44
C ALA A 33 -33.73 18.16 -4.14
N ILE A 34 -33.01 17.06 -4.14
CA ILE A 34 -33.51 15.77 -4.62
C ILE A 34 -34.11 15.02 -3.41
N ILE A 35 -35.39 14.67 -3.53
CA ILE A 35 -36.10 13.88 -2.52
C ILE A 35 -36.07 12.43 -2.97
N LEU A 36 -35.56 11.54 -2.10
CA LEU A 36 -35.50 10.11 -2.33
C LEU A 36 -36.35 9.39 -1.26
N ASP A 37 -37.07 8.38 -1.68
CA ASP A 37 -37.76 7.47 -0.75
C ASP A 37 -36.78 6.36 -0.38
N LEU A 38 -36.16 6.49 0.80
CA LEU A 38 -35.14 5.61 1.30
C LEU A 38 -35.49 5.10 2.70
N SER A 39 -35.20 3.84 2.95
CA SER A 39 -35.20 3.25 4.29
C SER A 39 -34.09 3.87 5.15
N ASP A 40 -34.11 3.61 6.45
CA ASP A 40 -33.05 4.08 7.37
C ASP A 40 -31.70 3.50 7.01
N ALA A 41 -31.63 2.23 6.60
CA ALA A 41 -30.41 1.57 6.16
C ALA A 41 -29.84 2.20 4.87
N GLU A 42 -30.69 2.38 3.85
CA GLU A 42 -30.28 3.02 2.59
C GLU A 42 -29.85 4.48 2.79
N SER A 43 -30.50 5.20 3.70
CA SER A 43 -30.12 6.59 4.04
C SER A 43 -28.72 6.63 4.69
N LEU A 44 -28.44 5.71 5.60
CA LEU A 44 -27.11 5.58 6.24
C LEU A 44 -26.05 5.18 5.23
N GLU A 45 -26.35 4.25 4.33
CA GLU A 45 -25.48 3.85 3.23
C GLU A 45 -25.09 5.04 2.35
N VAL A 46 -26.06 5.79 1.87
CA VAL A 46 -25.84 6.98 1.03
C VAL A 46 -25.00 8.02 1.77
N ALA A 47 -25.24 8.22 3.06
CA ALA A 47 -24.47 9.16 3.87
C ALA A 47 -22.99 8.71 4.02
N ILE A 48 -22.73 7.41 4.21
CA ILE A 48 -21.38 6.85 4.29
C ILE A 48 -20.66 6.99 2.94
N VAL A 49 -21.33 6.64 1.85
CA VAL A 49 -20.78 6.74 0.48
C VAL A 49 -20.40 8.19 0.14
N GLU A 50 -21.31 9.15 0.42
CA GLU A 50 -21.02 10.56 0.20
C GLU A 50 -19.83 11.04 1.03
N ASN A 51 -19.78 10.64 2.30
CA ASN A 51 -18.68 11.03 3.16
C ASN A 51 -17.33 10.45 2.69
N ILE A 52 -17.29 9.20 2.19
CA ILE A 52 -16.06 8.59 1.65
C ILE A 52 -15.62 9.28 0.32
N GLN A 53 -16.54 9.83 -0.44
CA GLN A 53 -16.25 10.52 -1.71
C GLN A 53 -15.73 11.95 -1.54
N ARG A 54 -15.51 12.39 -0.30
CA ARG A 54 -14.92 13.71 -0.05
C ARG A 54 -13.42 13.68 -0.37
N ASP A 55 -12.94 14.76 -0.99
CA ASP A 55 -11.54 14.89 -1.41
C ASP A 55 -10.56 15.16 -0.23
N ASP A 56 -11.10 15.54 0.94
CA ASP A 56 -10.33 15.96 2.12
C ASP A 56 -10.13 14.84 3.16
N LEU A 57 -10.53 13.60 2.86
CA LEU A 57 -10.37 12.47 3.77
C LEU A 57 -8.92 11.98 3.89
N ASN A 58 -8.52 11.66 5.11
CA ASN A 58 -7.29 10.91 5.31
C ASN A 58 -7.49 9.41 4.99
N CYS A 59 -6.38 8.70 4.79
CA CYS A 59 -6.42 7.28 4.39
C CYS A 59 -7.05 6.35 5.44
N ILE A 60 -7.05 6.74 6.71
CA ILE A 60 -7.65 5.97 7.81
C ILE A 60 -9.16 6.22 7.88
N GLU A 61 -9.60 7.45 7.67
CA GLU A 61 -11.04 7.76 7.57
C GLU A 61 -11.67 7.03 6.40
N GLU A 62 -11.01 7.04 5.23
CA GLU A 62 -11.42 6.28 4.05
C GLU A 62 -11.54 4.77 4.39
N ALA A 63 -10.52 4.21 5.05
CA ALA A 63 -10.52 2.81 5.46
C ALA A 63 -11.65 2.48 6.45
N ARG A 64 -11.94 3.38 7.42
CA ARG A 64 -13.06 3.22 8.37
C ARG A 64 -14.41 3.22 7.64
N GLY A 65 -14.57 4.09 6.64
CA GLY A 65 -15.75 4.11 5.80
C GLY A 65 -15.95 2.78 5.05
N TYR A 66 -14.91 2.22 4.44
CA TYR A 66 -14.96 0.91 3.80
C TYR A 66 -15.28 -0.23 4.79
N LYS A 67 -14.73 -0.16 6.00
CA LYS A 67 -15.02 -1.12 7.05
C LYS A 67 -16.50 -1.10 7.43
N ARG A 68 -17.11 0.08 7.56
CA ARG A 68 -18.54 0.21 7.83
C ARG A 68 -19.41 -0.39 6.72
N LEU A 69 -19.08 -0.12 5.45
CA LEU A 69 -19.79 -0.74 4.33
C LEU A 69 -19.69 -2.27 4.35
N PHE A 70 -18.53 -2.80 4.70
CA PHE A 70 -18.30 -4.24 4.80
C PHE A 70 -19.06 -4.87 5.98
N GLU A 71 -19.01 -4.27 7.18
CA GLU A 71 -19.56 -4.86 8.40
C GLU A 71 -21.07 -4.61 8.55
N GLU A 72 -21.56 -3.38 8.30
CA GLU A 72 -22.94 -2.98 8.50
C GLU A 72 -23.83 -3.37 7.31
N PHE A 73 -23.34 -3.18 6.08
CA PHE A 73 -24.13 -3.40 4.85
C PHE A 73 -23.77 -4.69 4.11
N LYS A 74 -22.82 -5.48 4.63
CA LYS A 74 -22.41 -6.78 4.08
C LYS A 74 -21.90 -6.72 2.62
N TYR A 75 -21.41 -5.56 2.20
CA TYR A 75 -20.75 -5.44 0.91
C TYR A 75 -19.45 -6.23 0.88
N ASP A 76 -19.21 -6.95 -0.21
CA ASP A 76 -17.89 -7.52 -0.46
C ASP A 76 -16.92 -6.48 -1.04
N HIS A 77 -15.64 -6.82 -1.07
CA HIS A 77 -14.59 -5.90 -1.58
C HIS A 77 -14.80 -5.50 -3.03
N GLU A 78 -15.45 -6.34 -3.84
CA GLU A 78 -15.69 -6.06 -5.23
C GLU A 78 -16.84 -5.06 -5.42
N SER A 79 -17.91 -5.22 -4.64
CA SER A 79 -19.02 -4.27 -4.63
C SER A 79 -18.60 -2.90 -4.14
N ILE A 80 -17.81 -2.82 -3.06
CA ILE A 80 -17.22 -1.56 -2.59
C ILE A 80 -16.33 -0.94 -3.67
N SER A 81 -15.50 -1.74 -4.36
CA SER A 81 -14.60 -1.22 -5.40
C SER A 81 -15.38 -0.61 -6.57
N ARG A 82 -16.47 -1.23 -7.00
CA ARG A 82 -17.37 -0.71 -8.03
C ARG A 82 -18.06 0.58 -7.57
N LEU A 83 -18.62 0.58 -6.35
CA LEU A 83 -19.32 1.72 -5.77
C LEU A 83 -18.43 2.95 -5.65
N MET A 84 -17.16 2.75 -5.26
CA MET A 84 -16.17 3.82 -5.05
C MET A 84 -15.31 4.12 -6.28
N SER A 85 -15.49 3.41 -7.40
CA SER A 85 -14.63 3.52 -8.59
C SER A 85 -13.13 3.37 -8.27
N LYS A 86 -12.80 2.50 -7.29
CA LYS A 86 -11.43 2.16 -6.88
C LYS A 86 -11.13 0.71 -7.24
N SER A 87 -9.86 0.31 -7.27
CA SER A 87 -9.52 -1.10 -7.48
C SER A 87 -9.82 -1.94 -6.23
N ARG A 88 -10.16 -3.22 -6.40
CA ARG A 88 -10.34 -4.18 -5.30
C ARG A 88 -9.10 -4.27 -4.41
N SER A 89 -7.91 -4.16 -5.01
CA SER A 89 -6.64 -4.15 -4.27
C SER A 89 -6.50 -2.89 -3.41
N HIS A 90 -7.00 -1.74 -3.86
CA HIS A 90 -7.03 -0.51 -3.06
C HIS A 90 -7.89 -0.71 -1.82
N ILE A 91 -9.14 -1.19 -1.97
CA ILE A 91 -10.06 -1.45 -0.85
C ILE A 91 -9.43 -2.42 0.17
N SER A 92 -8.90 -3.55 -0.31
CA SER A 92 -8.25 -4.53 0.56
C SER A 92 -7.04 -3.97 1.31
N ASN A 93 -6.22 -3.15 0.65
CA ASN A 93 -5.06 -2.53 1.29
C ASN A 93 -5.47 -1.47 2.32
N SER A 94 -6.50 -0.66 2.04
CA SER A 94 -7.03 0.32 2.99
C SER A 94 -7.58 -0.35 4.24
N LEU A 95 -8.38 -1.40 4.09
CA LEU A 95 -8.91 -2.18 5.22
C LEU A 95 -7.79 -2.80 6.09
N ARG A 96 -6.71 -3.26 5.47
CA ARG A 96 -5.56 -3.82 6.19
C ARG A 96 -4.81 -2.78 7.02
N LEU A 97 -4.85 -1.49 6.68
CA LEU A 97 -4.24 -0.43 7.50
C LEU A 97 -4.86 -0.37 8.90
N LEU A 98 -6.16 -0.68 9.02
CA LEU A 98 -6.87 -0.70 10.31
C LEU A 98 -6.43 -1.84 11.25
N THR A 99 -5.60 -2.77 10.78
CA THR A 99 -5.02 -3.84 11.61
C THR A 99 -3.67 -3.44 12.23
N LEU A 100 -3.18 -2.25 11.94
CA LEU A 100 -1.97 -1.69 12.55
C LEU A 100 -2.23 -1.28 14.00
N PRO A 101 -1.19 -1.21 14.85
CA PRO A 101 -1.30 -0.64 16.19
C PRO A 101 -1.80 0.82 16.16
N ASN A 102 -2.48 1.24 17.24
CA ASN A 102 -3.13 2.56 17.29
C ASN A 102 -2.14 3.73 17.14
N ASP A 103 -0.95 3.62 17.67
CA ASP A 103 0.13 4.62 17.52
C ASP A 103 0.55 4.80 16.05
N VAL A 104 0.66 3.69 15.29
CA VAL A 104 0.95 3.74 13.86
C VAL A 104 -0.22 4.33 13.06
N ILE A 105 -1.47 4.02 13.49
CA ILE A 105 -2.67 4.63 12.90
C ILE A 105 -2.67 6.14 13.13
N SER A 106 -2.34 6.62 14.34
CA SER A 106 -2.22 8.06 14.62
C SER A 106 -1.19 8.74 13.75
N MET A 107 -0.01 8.12 13.52
CA MET A 107 1.00 8.64 12.60
C MET A 107 0.51 8.78 11.15
N LEU A 108 -0.37 7.85 10.72
CA LEU A 108 -1.02 7.94 9.41
C LEU A 108 -2.07 9.05 9.35
N GLU A 109 -2.85 9.24 10.41
CA GLU A 109 -3.87 10.30 10.52
C GLU A 109 -3.23 11.69 10.53
N GLU A 110 -2.10 11.85 11.21
CA GLU A 110 -1.30 13.07 11.27
C GLU A 110 -0.49 13.34 9.99
N GLY A 111 -0.37 12.34 9.10
CA GLY A 111 0.43 12.44 7.88
C GLY A 111 1.94 12.35 8.08
N SER A 112 2.42 12.04 9.29
CA SER A 112 3.85 11.81 9.58
C SER A 112 4.35 10.50 8.98
N LEU A 113 3.46 9.54 8.74
CA LEU A 113 3.72 8.28 8.04
C LEU A 113 2.81 8.16 6.81
N THR A 114 3.37 7.75 5.68
CA THR A 114 2.59 7.51 4.46
C THR A 114 2.06 6.08 4.38
N THR A 115 0.97 5.87 3.63
CA THR A 115 0.40 4.53 3.40
C THR A 115 1.41 3.54 2.80
N GLY A 116 2.31 4.03 1.93
CA GLY A 116 3.37 3.23 1.32
C GLY A 116 4.41 2.75 2.33
N GLN A 117 4.72 3.57 3.36
CA GLN A 117 5.63 3.21 4.45
C GLN A 117 4.94 2.28 5.46
N ALA A 118 3.65 2.45 5.71
CA ALA A 118 2.89 1.67 6.69
C ALA A 118 2.54 0.24 6.21
N ARG A 119 2.25 0.03 4.91
CA ARG A 119 1.87 -1.28 4.37
C ARG A 119 2.83 -2.42 4.71
N PRO A 120 4.16 -2.27 4.60
CA PRO A 120 5.10 -3.33 4.96
C PRO A 120 5.05 -3.72 6.44
N LEU A 121 4.56 -2.81 7.32
CA LEU A 121 4.51 -3.01 8.77
C LEU A 121 3.32 -3.88 9.22
N ILE A 122 2.33 -4.08 8.35
CA ILE A 122 1.13 -4.86 8.66
C ILE A 122 1.51 -6.30 9.04
N GLY A 123 1.03 -6.72 10.22
CA GLY A 123 1.27 -8.06 10.77
C GLY A 123 2.65 -8.26 11.41
N LEU A 124 3.40 -7.18 11.65
CA LEU A 124 4.64 -7.24 12.43
C LEU A 124 4.34 -6.98 13.92
N ALA A 125 4.93 -7.78 14.79
CA ALA A 125 4.81 -7.58 16.23
C ALA A 125 5.46 -6.28 16.73
N ASN A 126 6.49 -5.80 16.01
CA ASN A 126 7.25 -4.60 16.33
C ASN A 126 6.95 -3.42 15.36
N ALA A 127 5.72 -3.38 14.81
CA ALA A 127 5.30 -2.36 13.84
C ALA A 127 5.50 -0.94 14.38
N SER A 128 5.16 -0.68 15.64
CA SER A 128 5.28 0.62 16.31
C SER A 128 6.72 1.13 16.34
N SER A 129 7.65 0.31 16.82
CA SER A 129 9.07 0.67 16.92
C SER A 129 9.69 0.96 15.54
N ILE A 130 9.29 0.18 14.51
CA ILE A 130 9.77 0.44 13.14
C ILE A 130 9.14 1.72 12.60
N ALA A 131 7.87 1.99 12.85
CA ALA A 131 7.20 3.21 12.41
C ALA A 131 7.88 4.46 12.99
N GLU A 132 8.21 4.47 14.28
CA GLU A 132 8.98 5.53 14.94
C GLU A 132 10.35 5.74 14.27
N GLU A 133 11.07 4.66 13.96
CA GLU A 133 12.35 4.73 13.27
C GLU A 133 12.19 5.29 11.85
N VAL A 134 11.13 4.89 11.13
CA VAL A 134 10.81 5.37 9.78
C VAL A 134 10.55 6.88 9.79
N VAL A 135 9.77 7.37 10.74
CA VAL A 135 9.46 8.80 10.89
C VAL A 135 10.71 9.58 11.29
N SER A 136 11.43 9.14 12.34
CA SER A 136 12.61 9.87 12.87
C SER A 136 13.75 9.97 11.86
N LYS A 137 13.95 8.94 11.02
CA LYS A 137 15.01 8.88 10.01
C LYS A 137 14.53 9.22 8.60
N ASN A 138 13.27 9.56 8.43
CA ASN A 138 12.63 9.90 7.15
C ASN A 138 12.91 8.86 6.04
N TYR A 139 12.69 7.58 6.35
CA TYR A 139 12.94 6.49 5.40
C TYR A 139 11.91 6.47 4.27
N SER A 140 12.38 6.25 3.05
CA SER A 140 11.50 6.01 1.90
C SER A 140 10.74 4.68 2.03
N ALA A 141 9.57 4.54 1.40
CA ALA A 141 8.78 3.30 1.39
C ALA A 141 9.61 2.07 0.93
N ARG A 142 10.48 2.24 -0.07
CA ARG A 142 11.38 1.17 -0.54
C ARG A 142 12.38 0.73 0.53
N LYS A 143 12.89 1.69 1.33
CA LYS A 143 13.80 1.37 2.45
C LYS A 143 13.09 0.60 3.53
N VAL A 144 11.84 0.97 3.86
CA VAL A 144 11.00 0.24 4.84
C VAL A 144 10.72 -1.18 4.36
N GLU A 145 10.33 -1.37 3.09
CA GLU A 145 10.15 -2.70 2.51
C GLU A 145 11.40 -3.58 2.63
N TYR A 146 12.57 -3.00 2.36
CA TYR A 146 13.85 -3.69 2.49
C TYR A 146 14.13 -4.10 3.95
N LEU A 147 13.96 -3.18 4.91
CA LEU A 147 14.16 -3.46 6.34
C LEU A 147 13.24 -4.57 6.83
N VAL A 148 11.96 -4.53 6.47
CA VAL A 148 10.99 -5.56 6.83
C VAL A 148 11.33 -6.91 6.20
N LYS A 149 11.79 -6.95 4.96
CA LYS A 149 12.25 -8.18 4.31
C LYS A 149 13.45 -8.79 5.03
N VAL A 150 14.40 -7.98 5.44
CA VAL A 150 15.57 -8.42 6.22
C VAL A 150 15.15 -8.98 7.57
N GLN A 151 14.25 -8.30 8.29
CA GLN A 151 13.76 -8.74 9.61
C GLN A 151 12.94 -10.05 9.54
N LYS A 152 12.12 -10.23 8.48
CA LYS A 152 11.34 -11.47 8.30
C LYS A 152 12.21 -12.68 7.95
N GLY A 153 13.53 -12.55 7.93
CA GLY A 153 14.41 -13.63 7.50
C GLY A 153 14.21 -13.99 6.02
N ILE A 154 13.43 -13.18 5.29
CA ILE A 154 13.41 -13.18 3.84
C ILE A 154 14.68 -12.45 3.41
N GLN A 155 15.84 -12.90 3.95
CA GLN A 155 17.07 -12.71 3.22
C GLN A 155 16.77 -13.18 1.81
N ASN A 156 17.15 -12.33 0.85
CA ASN A 156 17.19 -12.75 -0.54
C ASN A 156 17.40 -14.25 -0.56
N ASN A 157 16.46 -14.99 -1.19
CA ASN A 157 16.79 -16.27 -1.72
C ASN A 157 17.96 -16.02 -2.70
N HIS A 158 19.16 -15.85 -2.16
CA HIS A 158 20.31 -16.38 -2.85
C HIS A 158 19.93 -17.84 -3.01
N PRO A 159 19.67 -18.31 -4.23
CA PRO A 159 19.45 -19.73 -4.44
C PRO A 159 20.59 -20.36 -3.64
N ARG A 160 20.29 -21.38 -2.81
CA ARG A 160 21.32 -22.15 -2.09
C ARG A 160 22.38 -22.42 -3.13
N VAL A 161 23.47 -21.66 -3.04
CA VAL A 161 24.52 -21.77 -4.06
C VAL A 161 25.06 -23.14 -3.79
N ASP A 162 24.88 -24.05 -4.73
CA ASP A 162 25.37 -25.43 -4.64
C ASP A 162 26.84 -25.32 -4.26
N ALA A 163 27.25 -26.09 -3.25
CA ALA A 163 28.64 -26.10 -2.78
C ALA A 163 29.64 -26.33 -3.94
N ASN A 164 29.19 -27.01 -4.98
CA ASN A 164 29.96 -27.21 -6.21
C ASN A 164 30.11 -25.90 -7.02
N ILE A 165 29.10 -25.03 -6.99
CA ILE A 165 29.16 -23.72 -7.66
C ILE A 165 30.07 -22.76 -6.92
N ILE A 166 30.08 -22.79 -5.58
CA ILE A 166 31.02 -22.01 -4.75
C ILE A 166 32.45 -22.43 -5.08
N LYS A 167 32.72 -23.74 -5.08
CA LYS A 167 34.06 -24.28 -5.44
C LYS A 167 34.45 -23.88 -6.87
N ALA A 168 33.54 -23.97 -7.82
CA ALA A 168 33.78 -23.55 -9.19
C ALA A 168 34.09 -22.06 -9.30
N GLN A 169 33.33 -21.21 -8.58
CA GLN A 169 33.57 -19.78 -8.49
C GLN A 169 34.95 -19.45 -7.94
N GLU A 170 35.33 -20.03 -6.78
CA GLU A 170 36.64 -19.88 -6.18
C GLU A 170 37.77 -20.33 -7.10
N HIS A 171 37.56 -21.43 -7.80
CA HIS A 171 38.55 -21.96 -8.73
C HIS A 171 38.78 -21.02 -9.91
N ILE A 172 37.69 -20.43 -10.46
CA ILE A 172 37.77 -19.46 -11.57
C ILE A 172 38.39 -18.16 -11.08
N GLU A 173 38.02 -17.66 -9.89
CA GLU A 173 38.60 -16.45 -9.28
C GLU A 173 40.11 -16.59 -9.07
N LYS A 174 40.57 -17.74 -8.52
CA LYS A 174 42.00 -18.03 -8.33
C LYS A 174 42.76 -18.09 -9.64
N LYS A 175 42.15 -18.61 -10.69
CA LYS A 175 42.78 -18.77 -12.00
C LYS A 175 42.85 -17.47 -12.81
N LEU A 176 41.84 -16.64 -12.67
CA LEU A 176 41.75 -15.36 -13.40
C LEU A 176 42.37 -14.17 -12.63
N GLY A 177 42.46 -14.26 -11.30
CA GLY A 177 42.84 -13.12 -10.46
C GLY A 177 41.78 -12.00 -10.43
N LEU A 178 40.54 -12.30 -10.88
CA LEU A 178 39.46 -11.35 -11.00
C LEU A 178 38.24 -11.82 -10.21
N LYS A 179 37.41 -10.89 -9.78
CA LYS A 179 36.18 -11.22 -9.05
C LYS A 179 35.15 -11.80 -9.98
N VAL A 180 34.66 -12.97 -9.64
CA VAL A 180 33.69 -13.76 -10.41
C VAL A 180 32.41 -13.97 -9.59
N ASN A 181 31.26 -13.82 -10.21
CA ASN A 181 29.98 -14.07 -9.58
C ASN A 181 29.18 -15.04 -10.45
N ILE A 182 28.82 -16.21 -9.94
CA ILE A 182 28.06 -17.24 -10.63
C ILE A 182 26.64 -17.30 -10.06
N ASN A 183 25.67 -16.91 -10.88
CA ASN A 183 24.24 -16.99 -10.54
C ASN A 183 23.59 -18.15 -11.29
N ASN A 184 23.34 -19.25 -10.59
CA ASN A 184 22.67 -20.43 -11.14
C ASN A 184 21.18 -20.45 -10.78
N LYS A 185 20.32 -20.88 -11.73
CA LYS A 185 18.89 -21.09 -11.53
C LYS A 185 18.60 -22.57 -11.27
N LYS A 186 17.41 -22.87 -10.74
CA LYS A 186 16.95 -24.26 -10.44
C LYS A 186 16.94 -25.18 -11.69
N ASN A 187 16.85 -24.62 -12.88
CA ASN A 187 16.87 -25.35 -14.15
C ASN A 187 18.28 -25.52 -14.74
N ASN A 188 19.33 -25.33 -13.94
CA ASN A 188 20.76 -25.39 -14.32
C ASN A 188 21.19 -24.37 -15.38
N SER A 189 20.34 -23.37 -15.73
CA SER A 189 20.77 -22.20 -16.48
C SER A 189 21.33 -21.15 -15.55
N GLY A 190 22.23 -20.28 -16.03
CA GLY A 190 22.82 -19.27 -15.16
C GLY A 190 23.51 -18.14 -15.90
N LYS A 191 24.14 -17.27 -15.13
CA LYS A 191 25.00 -16.18 -15.61
C LYS A 191 26.30 -16.23 -14.85
N ILE A 192 27.41 -16.08 -15.55
CA ILE A 192 28.74 -15.82 -14.99
C ILE A 192 29.05 -14.36 -15.26
N ILE A 193 29.35 -13.62 -14.20
CA ILE A 193 29.70 -12.19 -14.24
C ILE A 193 31.14 -12.07 -13.77
N ILE A 194 32.02 -11.52 -14.59
CA ILE A 194 33.42 -11.28 -14.27
C ILE A 194 33.63 -9.76 -14.25
N GLU A 195 34.04 -9.23 -13.10
CA GLU A 195 34.28 -7.80 -12.94
C GLU A 195 35.73 -7.50 -13.31
N TYR A 196 35.94 -6.54 -14.23
CA TYR A 196 37.27 -6.03 -14.58
C TYR A 196 37.35 -4.52 -14.31
N LYS A 197 38.57 -4.01 -14.04
CA LYS A 197 38.80 -2.63 -13.63
C LYS A 197 39.42 -1.76 -14.71
N ASP A 198 40.12 -2.37 -15.67
CA ASP A 198 40.88 -1.69 -16.72
C ASP A 198 40.84 -2.44 -18.05
N LEU A 199 41.35 -1.80 -19.09
CA LEU A 199 41.35 -2.33 -20.46
C LEU A 199 42.25 -3.56 -20.61
N GLU A 200 43.35 -3.62 -19.86
CA GLU A 200 44.28 -4.76 -19.89
C GLU A 200 43.61 -6.04 -19.40
N GLN A 201 42.84 -5.95 -18.31
CA GLN A 201 42.04 -7.04 -17.80
C GLN A 201 40.94 -7.47 -18.76
N PHE A 202 40.31 -6.51 -19.46
CA PHE A 202 39.34 -6.82 -20.52
C PHE A 202 39.97 -7.56 -21.68
N GLU A 203 41.12 -7.11 -22.18
CA GLU A 203 41.85 -7.78 -23.27
C GLU A 203 42.31 -9.18 -22.88
N PHE A 204 42.80 -9.35 -21.63
CA PHE A 204 43.14 -10.66 -21.10
C PHE A 204 41.94 -11.62 -21.11
N LEU A 205 40.77 -11.17 -20.64
CA LEU A 205 39.53 -11.96 -20.65
C LEU A 205 39.08 -12.28 -22.07
N SER A 206 39.10 -11.29 -22.94
CA SER A 206 38.72 -11.44 -24.36
C SER A 206 39.59 -12.49 -25.07
N ASN A 207 40.92 -12.41 -24.87
CA ASN A 207 41.85 -13.38 -25.43
C ASN A 207 41.67 -14.80 -24.86
N LEU A 208 41.30 -14.90 -23.56
CA LEU A 208 41.09 -16.20 -22.93
C LEU A 208 39.79 -16.86 -23.39
N LEU A 209 38.75 -16.10 -23.69
CA LEU A 209 37.44 -16.59 -24.14
C LEU A 209 37.44 -16.87 -25.68
N THR A 210 38.32 -16.24 -26.43
CA THR A 210 38.41 -16.41 -27.88
C THR A 210 39.45 -17.44 -28.33
N LYS A 211 40.40 -17.83 -27.43
CA LYS A 211 41.30 -18.96 -27.72
C LYS A 211 40.54 -20.26 -27.79
N ARG A 212 40.43 -20.84 -28.97
CA ARG A 212 40.06 -22.23 -29.20
C ARG A 212 41.16 -23.16 -28.81
#